data_303ad13fce3b290f764d0b77b54d28cb
#
_entry.id   303ad13fce3b290f764d0b77b54d28cb
#
_cell.length_a   1.000
_cell.length_b   1.000
_cell.length_c   1.000
_cell.angle_alpha   90.00
_cell.angle_beta   90.00
_cell.angle_gamma   90.00
#
_symmetry.space_group_name_H-M   'P 1'
#
loop_
_entity.id
_entity.type
_entity.pdbx_description
1 polymer ?
#
loop_
_entity_poly.entity_id
_entity_poly.type
_entity_poly.pdbx_seq_one_letter_code
_entity_poly.pdbx_strand_id
1 'polypeptide(L)'
;MITLGTIGAGCALNQPMTSSAKANMNNAVTNENPKTKVDEDTGKPEIGKPITRTVPPSKKEKMLNWQNKNPEEKSPERKDKVVLSDAEWKKKLTGEQYRILRSHGTDPAYCGILLDNKDEGQYHCAGCDLPLFVTEHKFNSGTGWPSFHTPYARENIWFKTDLSFGMERVEVLCSRCDGHLGHVFPDGPAPSRMRFCINGSAMVFHKFIDSGKISPEPN
;
A
#
# COMPACT_ATOMS: atom_id res chain seq x y z
N MET A 1 27.35 -22.65 36.22
CA MET A 1 25.93 -22.25 36.17
C MET A 1 25.87 -20.88 35.57
N ILE A 2 25.51 -20.79 34.30
CA ILE A 2 25.34 -19.52 33.58
C ILE A 2 23.85 -19.44 33.23
N THR A 3 23.15 -18.50 33.86
CA THR A 3 21.74 -18.23 33.63
C THR A 3 21.58 -17.45 32.35
N LEU A 4 20.93 -18.03 31.32
CA LEU A 4 20.49 -17.31 30.13
C LEU A 4 19.27 -16.46 30.51
N GLY A 5 19.46 -15.14 30.46
CA GLY A 5 18.36 -14.19 30.51
C GLY A 5 17.67 -14.10 29.17
N THR A 6 16.40 -14.46 29.11
CA THR A 6 15.52 -14.22 27.98
C THR A 6 15.16 -12.74 27.91
N ILE A 7 15.69 -12.03 26.93
CA ILE A 7 15.27 -10.65 26.61
C ILE A 7 14.01 -10.75 25.75
N GLY A 8 12.86 -10.64 26.37
CA GLY A 8 11.60 -10.41 25.66
C GLY A 8 11.55 -8.95 25.20
N ALA A 9 11.68 -8.71 23.88
CA ALA A 9 11.43 -7.41 23.30
C ALA A 9 9.93 -7.13 23.34
N GLY A 10 9.48 -6.49 24.42
CA GLY A 10 8.13 -5.95 24.51
C GLY A 10 7.99 -4.73 23.62
N CYS A 11 7.01 -4.74 22.71
CA CYS A 11 6.60 -3.58 21.96
C CYS A 11 6.08 -2.51 22.93
N ALA A 12 6.84 -1.42 23.13
CA ALA A 12 6.43 -0.31 23.98
C ALA A 12 5.25 0.42 23.36
N LEU A 13 4.11 0.39 24.03
CA LEU A 13 2.91 1.15 23.69
C LEU A 13 3.22 2.64 23.82
N ASN A 14 3.37 3.33 22.69
CA ASN A 14 3.48 4.77 22.66
C ASN A 14 2.08 5.37 22.86
N GLN A 15 1.81 5.94 24.02
CA GLN A 15 0.55 6.60 24.39
C GLN A 15 0.41 7.94 23.63
N PRO A 16 -0.79 8.32 23.16
CA PRO A 16 -0.99 9.59 22.50
C PRO A 16 -0.91 10.75 23.52
N MET A 17 -0.06 11.73 23.22
CA MET A 17 -0.08 13.01 23.93
C MET A 17 -1.33 13.79 23.58
N THR A 18 -2.15 14.06 24.56
CA THR A 18 -3.25 15.04 24.50
C THR A 18 -2.66 16.45 24.50
N SER A 19 -2.86 17.19 23.43
CA SER A 19 -2.65 18.65 23.40
C SER A 19 -3.93 19.33 22.95
N SER A 20 -4.55 19.99 23.91
CA SER A 20 -5.65 20.94 23.76
C SER A 20 -5.09 22.27 23.21
N ALA A 21 -5.57 22.70 22.05
CA ALA A 21 -5.48 24.12 21.66
C ALA A 21 -6.72 24.49 20.85
N LYS A 22 -7.62 25.22 21.51
CA LYS A 22 -8.71 25.97 20.88
C LYS A 22 -8.11 27.20 20.17
N ALA A 23 -8.37 27.39 18.91
CA ALA A 23 -8.29 28.68 18.25
C ALA A 23 -9.53 28.88 17.38
N ASN A 24 -10.27 29.87 17.78
CA ASN A 24 -11.45 30.45 17.18
C ASN A 24 -10.99 31.44 16.11
N MET A 25 -11.52 31.39 14.87
CA MET A 25 -11.58 32.57 14.00
C MET A 25 -12.67 32.39 12.92
N ASN A 26 -13.71 33.19 13.11
CA ASN A 26 -14.72 33.53 12.11
C ASN A 26 -14.06 34.29 10.95
N ASN A 27 -14.31 33.87 9.72
CA ASN A 27 -14.25 34.77 8.57
C ASN A 27 -15.42 34.48 7.64
N ALA A 28 -16.34 35.42 7.62
CA ALA A 28 -17.42 35.49 6.66
C ALA A 28 -16.84 35.95 5.31
N VAL A 29 -17.03 35.18 4.26
CA VAL A 29 -16.78 35.61 2.88
C VAL A 29 -18.11 35.81 2.20
N THR A 30 -18.38 37.05 1.83
CA THR A 30 -19.54 37.51 1.07
C THR A 30 -19.45 37.00 -0.38
N ASN A 31 -20.52 36.37 -0.81
CA ASN A 31 -20.71 35.84 -2.15
C ASN A 31 -21.26 36.96 -3.05
N GLU A 32 -20.44 37.56 -3.91
CA GLU A 32 -20.92 38.43 -4.99
C GLU A 32 -21.01 37.64 -6.29
N ASN A 33 -22.20 37.54 -6.82
CA ASN A 33 -22.60 36.86 -8.02
C ASN A 33 -22.48 37.80 -9.24
N PRO A 34 -21.62 37.54 -10.25
CA PRO A 34 -21.62 38.35 -11.45
C PRO A 34 -22.79 37.94 -12.37
N LYS A 35 -23.61 38.93 -12.73
CA LYS A 35 -24.69 38.85 -13.72
C LYS A 35 -24.11 38.55 -15.10
N THR A 36 -24.39 37.37 -15.63
CA THR A 36 -24.19 37.03 -17.06
C THR A 36 -25.43 37.41 -17.84
N LYS A 37 -25.22 38.16 -18.93
CA LYS A 37 -26.23 38.52 -19.94
C LYS A 37 -26.68 37.24 -20.64
N VAL A 38 -27.98 37.10 -20.79
CA VAL A 38 -28.66 36.07 -21.60
C VAL A 38 -28.76 36.61 -23.03
N ASP A 39 -28.10 35.98 -23.98
CA ASP A 39 -28.41 36.12 -25.40
C ASP A 39 -29.45 35.06 -25.77
N GLU A 40 -30.61 35.52 -26.24
CA GLU A 40 -31.68 34.69 -26.76
C GLU A 40 -31.22 34.11 -28.12
N ASP A 41 -30.88 32.81 -28.13
CA ASP A 41 -30.90 32.02 -29.38
C ASP A 41 -31.98 30.94 -29.26
N THR A 42 -33.00 31.07 -30.15
CA THR A 42 -34.15 30.20 -30.27
C THR A 42 -33.78 28.90 -30.99
N GLY A 43 -33.08 28.01 -30.28
CA GLY A 43 -32.80 26.64 -30.70
C GLY A 43 -33.78 25.67 -30.06
N LYS A 44 -34.68 25.08 -30.89
CA LYS A 44 -35.63 24.04 -30.54
C LYS A 44 -34.92 22.87 -29.83
N PRO A 45 -35.39 22.36 -28.65
CA PRO A 45 -34.74 21.24 -28.00
C PRO A 45 -34.96 19.96 -28.82
N GLU A 46 -33.88 19.32 -29.25
CA GLU A 46 -33.91 17.94 -29.74
C GLU A 46 -34.28 17.00 -28.61
N ILE A 47 -35.48 16.44 -28.71
CA ILE A 47 -35.96 15.38 -27.81
C ILE A 47 -35.25 14.09 -28.21
N GLY A 48 -34.46 13.53 -27.26
CA GLY A 48 -34.22 12.11 -27.21
C GLY A 48 -32.84 11.57 -27.55
N LYS A 49 -31.85 11.80 -26.69
CA LYS A 49 -30.90 10.75 -26.35
C LYS A 49 -30.91 10.57 -24.86
N PRO A 50 -31.11 9.35 -24.32
CA PRO A 50 -31.08 9.14 -22.88
C PRO A 50 -29.65 9.46 -22.38
N ILE A 51 -29.54 10.46 -21.51
CA ILE A 51 -28.31 10.73 -20.76
C ILE A 51 -28.15 9.51 -19.87
N THR A 52 -27.37 8.55 -20.30
CA THR A 52 -26.90 7.46 -19.46
C THR A 52 -26.03 8.09 -18.37
N ARG A 53 -26.65 8.34 -17.23
CA ARG A 53 -25.94 8.66 -16.00
C ARG A 53 -25.05 7.46 -15.70
N THR A 54 -23.77 7.53 -16.10
CA THR A 54 -22.79 6.54 -15.70
C THR A 54 -22.65 6.62 -14.20
N VAL A 55 -23.24 5.66 -13.50
CA VAL A 55 -23.04 5.47 -12.06
C VAL A 55 -21.54 5.25 -11.86
N PRO A 56 -20.87 6.02 -11.00
CA PRO A 56 -19.45 5.78 -10.75
C PRO A 56 -19.24 4.34 -10.25
N PRO A 57 -18.19 3.65 -10.73
CA PRO A 57 -17.97 2.26 -10.40
C PRO A 57 -17.93 2.06 -8.88
N SER A 58 -18.55 1.00 -8.40
CA SER A 58 -18.59 0.61 -6.99
C SER A 58 -17.16 0.37 -6.46
N LYS A 59 -16.98 0.37 -5.13
CA LYS A 59 -15.70 0.01 -4.52
C LYS A 59 -15.18 -1.35 -5.01
N LYS A 60 -16.08 -2.31 -5.19
CA LYS A 60 -15.78 -3.65 -5.71
C LYS A 60 -15.33 -3.62 -7.18
N GLU A 61 -15.97 -2.84 -8.03
CA GLU A 61 -15.58 -2.68 -9.44
C GLU A 61 -14.24 -1.96 -9.61
N LYS A 62 -13.90 -1.00 -8.74
CA LYS A 62 -12.58 -0.35 -8.74
C LYS A 62 -11.48 -1.34 -8.36
N MET A 63 -11.71 -2.22 -7.40
CA MET A 63 -10.77 -3.29 -7.02
C MET A 63 -10.63 -4.32 -8.14
N LEU A 64 -11.73 -4.78 -8.74
CA LEU A 64 -11.74 -5.66 -9.91
C LEU A 64 -10.93 -5.08 -11.08
N ASN A 65 -11.00 -3.78 -11.31
CA ASN A 65 -10.24 -3.14 -12.39
C ASN A 65 -8.72 -3.14 -12.14
N TRP A 66 -8.28 -3.15 -10.88
CA TRP A 66 -6.89 -3.38 -10.50
C TRP A 66 -6.50 -4.87 -10.57
N GLN A 67 -7.42 -5.79 -10.26
CA GLN A 67 -7.27 -7.23 -10.38
C GLN A 67 -7.30 -7.71 -11.84
N ASN A 68 -8.08 -7.05 -12.72
CA ASN A 68 -8.33 -7.46 -14.11
C ASN A 68 -7.08 -7.57 -15.00
N LYS A 69 -5.89 -7.17 -14.53
CA LYS A 69 -4.62 -7.46 -15.20
C LYS A 69 -4.06 -8.86 -14.89
N ASN A 70 -4.67 -9.61 -13.96
CA ASN A 70 -4.35 -11.00 -13.70
C ASN A 70 -5.63 -11.80 -13.34
N PRO A 71 -6.57 -12.00 -14.30
CA PRO A 71 -7.85 -12.65 -14.03
C PRO A 71 -7.72 -14.13 -13.63
N GLU A 72 -6.59 -14.77 -13.93
CA GLU A 72 -6.35 -16.16 -13.60
C GLU A 72 -5.76 -16.37 -12.20
N GLU A 73 -5.47 -15.29 -11.47
CA GLU A 73 -4.80 -15.34 -10.16
C GLU A 73 -3.51 -16.19 -10.14
N LYS A 74 -2.85 -16.26 -11.29
CA LYS A 74 -1.58 -16.97 -11.44
C LYS A 74 -0.40 -16.03 -11.24
N SER A 75 0.64 -16.58 -10.65
CA SER A 75 1.93 -15.91 -10.59
C SER A 75 2.39 -15.50 -11.99
N PRO A 76 2.77 -14.22 -12.21
CA PRO A 76 3.20 -13.76 -13.52
C PRO A 76 4.50 -14.45 -13.96
N GLU A 77 4.60 -14.75 -15.24
CA GLU A 77 5.85 -15.21 -15.84
C GLU A 77 6.86 -14.05 -15.88
N ARG A 78 8.07 -14.33 -15.42
CA ARG A 78 9.18 -13.37 -15.40
C ARG A 78 10.48 -14.08 -15.75
N LYS A 79 11.33 -13.45 -16.55
CA LYS A 79 12.67 -13.98 -16.87
C LYS A 79 13.58 -14.03 -15.64
N ASP A 80 13.35 -13.12 -14.68
CA ASP A 80 14.09 -12.98 -13.43
C ASP A 80 13.38 -13.62 -12.22
N LYS A 81 12.53 -14.63 -12.47
CA LYS A 81 11.80 -15.35 -11.42
C LYS A 81 12.75 -16.00 -10.43
N VAL A 82 12.48 -15.86 -9.15
CA VAL A 82 13.24 -16.48 -8.06
C VAL A 82 12.41 -17.62 -7.47
N VAL A 83 12.84 -18.84 -7.71
CA VAL A 83 12.21 -20.06 -7.18
C VAL A 83 13.25 -20.80 -6.34
N LEU A 84 13.02 -20.88 -5.04
CA LEU A 84 13.86 -21.58 -4.08
C LEU A 84 13.05 -22.62 -3.33
N SER A 85 13.70 -23.68 -2.87
CA SER A 85 13.11 -24.63 -1.94
C SER A 85 12.83 -24.00 -0.57
N ASP A 86 11.96 -24.64 0.19
CA ASP A 86 11.65 -24.20 1.55
C ASP A 86 12.90 -24.09 2.45
N ALA A 87 13.82 -25.07 2.32
CA ALA A 87 15.07 -25.07 3.06
C ALA A 87 16.01 -23.91 2.67
N GLU A 88 16.02 -23.52 1.39
CA GLU A 88 16.81 -22.37 0.93
C GLU A 88 16.20 -21.05 1.41
N TRP A 89 14.88 -20.93 1.37
CA TRP A 89 14.20 -19.76 1.94
C TRP A 89 14.48 -19.59 3.44
N LYS A 90 14.45 -20.68 4.22
CA LYS A 90 14.79 -20.65 5.65
C LYS A 90 16.24 -20.26 5.93
N LYS A 91 17.16 -20.57 5.03
CA LYS A 91 18.56 -20.13 5.13
C LYS A 91 18.75 -18.66 4.77
N LYS A 92 17.97 -18.16 3.80
CA LYS A 92 18.09 -16.82 3.25
C LYS A 92 17.41 -15.76 4.11
N LEU A 93 16.24 -16.08 4.67
CA LEU A 93 15.38 -15.15 5.38
C LEU A 93 15.58 -15.26 6.89
N THR A 94 15.38 -14.14 7.60
CA THR A 94 15.16 -14.21 9.04
C THR A 94 13.90 -14.99 9.36
N GLY A 95 13.77 -15.50 10.59
CA GLY A 95 12.55 -16.24 10.99
C GLY A 95 11.27 -15.43 10.78
N GLU A 96 11.32 -14.11 11.05
CA GLU A 96 10.17 -13.23 10.86
C GLU A 96 9.88 -12.97 9.38
N GLN A 97 10.89 -12.68 8.57
CA GLN A 97 10.73 -12.55 7.11
C GLN A 97 10.17 -13.82 6.49
N TYR A 98 10.65 -15.00 6.93
CA TYR A 98 10.14 -16.27 6.46
C TYR A 98 8.66 -16.45 6.85
N ARG A 99 8.29 -16.15 8.09
CA ARG A 99 6.92 -16.23 8.59
C ARG A 99 5.96 -15.37 7.75
N ILE A 100 6.38 -14.14 7.42
CA ILE A 100 5.58 -13.23 6.60
C ILE A 100 5.55 -13.68 5.13
N LEU A 101 6.71 -13.75 4.47
CA LEU A 101 6.80 -13.94 3.03
C LEU A 101 6.39 -15.34 2.55
N ARG A 102 6.59 -16.39 3.38
CA ARG A 102 6.39 -17.78 2.95
C ARG A 102 5.26 -18.50 3.69
N SER A 103 4.91 -18.04 4.89
CA SER A 103 3.84 -18.65 5.68
C SER A 103 2.61 -17.74 5.82
N HIS A 104 2.49 -16.69 5.00
CA HIS A 104 1.36 -15.74 4.99
C HIS A 104 1.07 -15.11 6.37
N GLY A 105 2.13 -14.83 7.14
CA GLY A 105 2.01 -14.18 8.44
C GLY A 105 1.65 -12.71 8.32
N THR A 106 1.36 -12.07 9.45
CA THR A 106 1.10 -10.64 9.53
C THR A 106 1.90 -10.05 10.68
N ASP A 107 2.61 -8.93 10.46
CA ASP A 107 3.28 -8.20 11.52
C ASP A 107 2.25 -7.71 12.55
N PRO A 108 2.60 -7.66 13.85
CA PRO A 108 1.75 -6.98 14.82
C PRO A 108 1.57 -5.50 14.45
N ALA A 109 0.35 -5.00 14.59
CA ALA A 109 0.07 -3.60 14.31
C ALA A 109 0.92 -2.67 15.20
N TYR A 110 1.41 -1.57 14.64
CA TYR A 110 2.25 -0.57 15.31
C TYR A 110 3.63 -1.05 15.77
N CYS A 111 4.04 -2.28 15.41
CA CYS A 111 5.34 -2.86 15.76
C CYS A 111 6.28 -3.06 14.55
N GLY A 112 5.83 -2.71 13.35
CA GLY A 112 6.63 -2.89 12.12
C GLY A 112 7.80 -1.92 12.02
N ILE A 113 9.00 -2.44 11.70
CA ILE A 113 10.26 -1.67 11.65
C ILE A 113 10.25 -0.51 10.65
N LEU A 114 9.42 -0.56 9.60
CA LEU A 114 9.35 0.46 8.54
C LEU A 114 8.10 1.35 8.65
N LEU A 115 7.31 1.21 9.73
CA LEU A 115 6.08 2.00 9.91
C LEU A 115 6.38 3.50 9.93
N ASP A 116 7.30 3.91 10.79
CA ASP A 116 7.64 5.31 11.02
C ASP A 116 8.82 5.82 10.17
N ASN A 117 9.32 4.98 9.27
CA ASN A 117 10.40 5.40 8.36
C ASN A 117 9.92 6.54 7.44
N LYS A 118 10.63 7.68 7.48
CA LYS A 118 10.37 8.90 6.70
C LYS A 118 11.52 9.26 5.78
N ASP A 119 12.59 8.46 5.80
CA ASP A 119 13.73 8.67 4.93
C ASP A 119 13.32 8.50 3.45
N GLU A 120 13.95 9.27 2.58
CA GLU A 120 13.78 9.17 1.13
C GLU A 120 14.46 7.91 0.61
N GLY A 121 13.72 7.07 -0.13
CA GLY A 121 14.27 5.81 -0.63
C GLY A 121 13.24 4.86 -1.22
N GLN A 122 13.67 3.63 -1.42
CA GLN A 122 12.88 2.55 -1.98
C GLN A 122 12.71 1.40 -0.98
N TYR A 123 11.54 0.80 -1.02
CA TYR A 123 11.18 -0.41 -0.27
C TYR A 123 11.23 -1.59 -1.21
N HIS A 124 12.15 -2.53 -0.97
CA HIS A 124 12.37 -3.72 -1.78
C HIS A 124 11.83 -4.96 -1.08
N CYS A 125 11.55 -6.00 -1.84
CA CYS A 125 11.15 -7.30 -1.30
C CYS A 125 12.29 -7.91 -0.49
N ALA A 126 12.09 -8.22 0.79
CA ALA A 126 13.10 -8.85 1.62
C ALA A 126 13.53 -10.24 1.11
N GLY A 127 12.69 -10.90 0.31
CA GLY A 127 13.00 -12.21 -0.28
C GLY A 127 13.90 -12.15 -1.51
N CYS A 128 13.72 -11.17 -2.40
CA CYS A 128 14.38 -11.17 -3.72
C CYS A 128 14.90 -9.81 -4.19
N ASP A 129 14.81 -8.80 -3.34
CA ASP A 129 15.29 -7.44 -3.60
C ASP A 129 14.64 -6.75 -4.82
N LEU A 130 13.42 -7.14 -5.18
CA LEU A 130 12.64 -6.44 -6.21
C LEU A 130 12.11 -5.11 -5.66
N PRO A 131 12.30 -3.95 -6.32
CA PRO A 131 11.69 -2.68 -5.90
C PRO A 131 10.15 -2.80 -5.87
N LEU A 132 9.53 -2.50 -4.73
CA LEU A 132 8.08 -2.62 -4.55
C LEU A 132 7.40 -1.27 -4.40
N PHE A 133 7.95 -0.39 -3.57
CA PHE A 133 7.38 0.92 -3.25
C PHE A 133 8.47 1.98 -3.07
N VAL A 134 8.07 3.26 -3.01
CA VAL A 134 8.94 4.41 -2.74
C VAL A 134 8.34 5.28 -1.64
N THR A 135 9.18 6.07 -0.97
CA THR A 135 8.75 6.94 0.12
C THR A 135 7.69 7.95 -0.31
N GLU A 136 7.77 8.49 -1.52
CA GLU A 136 6.78 9.45 -2.09
C GLU A 136 5.36 8.88 -2.16
N HIS A 137 5.23 7.55 -2.27
CA HIS A 137 3.94 6.88 -2.32
C HIS A 137 3.42 6.45 -0.95
N LYS A 138 4.24 6.62 0.11
CA LYS A 138 3.89 6.23 1.47
C LYS A 138 3.01 7.29 2.12
N PHE A 139 2.04 6.85 2.93
CA PHE A 139 1.21 7.74 3.71
C PHE A 139 0.84 7.12 5.06
N ASN A 140 0.48 7.97 6.02
CA ASN A 140 -0.02 7.51 7.32
C ASN A 140 -1.51 7.14 7.19
N SER A 141 -1.80 5.84 7.22
CA SER A 141 -3.18 5.32 7.19
C SER A 141 -3.83 5.19 8.56
N GLY A 142 -3.06 5.30 9.65
CA GLY A 142 -3.54 5.05 11.01
C GLY A 142 -3.82 3.57 11.32
N THR A 143 -3.51 2.63 10.41
CA THR A 143 -3.84 1.21 10.60
C THR A 143 -2.78 0.41 11.35
N GLY A 144 -1.57 0.97 11.53
CA GLY A 144 -0.46 0.31 12.23
C GLY A 144 0.48 -0.48 11.32
N TRP A 145 0.33 -0.37 10.00
CA TRP A 145 1.23 -0.95 9.00
C TRP A 145 1.67 0.07 7.97
N PRO A 146 2.88 -0.08 7.38
CA PRO A 146 3.33 0.71 6.24
C PRO A 146 2.27 0.70 5.13
N SER A 147 1.85 1.88 4.69
CA SER A 147 0.78 2.04 3.72
C SER A 147 1.21 2.91 2.55
N PHE A 148 0.92 2.44 1.33
CA PHE A 148 1.28 3.12 0.08
C PHE A 148 0.04 3.27 -0.81
N HIS A 149 -0.03 4.37 -1.57
CA HIS A 149 -1.17 4.58 -2.47
C HIS A 149 -0.95 3.99 -3.87
N THR A 150 0.29 3.66 -4.26
CA THR A 150 0.64 3.01 -5.53
C THR A 150 1.97 2.26 -5.38
N PRO A 151 2.21 1.15 -6.12
CA PRO A 151 3.51 0.50 -6.17
C PRO A 151 4.52 1.32 -6.98
N TYR A 152 5.82 1.01 -6.84
CA TYR A 152 6.90 1.55 -7.68
C TYR A 152 6.65 1.24 -9.15
N ALA A 153 6.37 -0.02 -9.46
CA ALA A 153 5.96 -0.48 -10.78
C ALA A 153 4.85 -1.53 -10.63
N ARG A 154 3.78 -1.42 -11.44
CA ARG A 154 2.62 -2.30 -11.32
C ARG A 154 2.98 -3.77 -11.56
N GLU A 155 3.92 -4.05 -12.44
CA GLU A 155 4.43 -5.38 -12.79
C GLU A 155 5.29 -6.02 -11.69
N ASN A 156 5.70 -5.27 -10.66
CA ASN A 156 6.50 -5.79 -9.56
C ASN A 156 5.66 -6.47 -8.46
N ILE A 157 4.34 -6.31 -8.54
CA ILE A 157 3.38 -6.97 -7.65
C ILE A 157 2.30 -7.69 -8.45
N TRP A 158 1.67 -8.68 -7.85
CA TRP A 158 0.48 -9.32 -8.38
C TRP A 158 -0.52 -9.62 -7.26
N PHE A 159 -1.73 -10.01 -7.62
CA PHE A 159 -2.84 -10.13 -6.69
C PHE A 159 -3.47 -11.50 -6.72
N LYS A 160 -3.96 -11.92 -5.57
CA LYS A 160 -4.73 -13.13 -5.38
C LYS A 160 -5.88 -12.87 -4.42
N THR A 161 -7.00 -13.54 -4.61
CA THR A 161 -8.09 -13.52 -3.65
C THR A 161 -7.70 -14.28 -2.39
N ASP A 162 -7.88 -13.66 -1.23
CA ASP A 162 -7.69 -14.26 0.08
C ASP A 162 -9.05 -14.37 0.79
N LEU A 163 -9.49 -15.61 1.02
CA LEU A 163 -10.74 -15.95 1.70
C LEU A 163 -10.52 -16.39 3.16
N SER A 164 -9.32 -16.21 3.69
CA SER A 164 -9.01 -16.59 5.07
C SER A 164 -9.80 -15.77 6.10
N PHE A 165 -9.98 -16.32 7.28
CA PHE A 165 -10.67 -15.69 8.42
C PHE A 165 -12.13 -15.25 8.13
N GLY A 166 -12.79 -15.85 7.13
CA GLY A 166 -14.16 -15.50 6.76
C GLY A 166 -14.32 -14.12 6.08
N MET A 167 -13.21 -13.54 5.62
CA MET A 167 -13.17 -12.26 4.89
C MET A 167 -12.75 -12.46 3.44
N GLU A 168 -13.32 -11.67 2.53
CA GLU A 168 -12.82 -11.58 1.15
C GLU A 168 -11.89 -10.38 1.04
N ARG A 169 -10.61 -10.64 0.84
CA ARG A 169 -9.55 -9.62 0.71
C ARG A 169 -8.75 -9.85 -0.57
N VAL A 170 -7.99 -8.84 -0.97
CA VAL A 170 -7.05 -8.95 -2.09
C VAL A 170 -5.64 -8.96 -1.53
N GLU A 171 -5.01 -10.12 -1.60
CA GLU A 171 -3.62 -10.34 -1.23
C GLU A 171 -2.69 -9.69 -2.26
N VAL A 172 -1.62 -9.08 -1.77
CA VAL A 172 -0.53 -8.50 -2.57
C VAL A 172 0.69 -9.39 -2.44
N LEU A 173 1.24 -9.84 -3.56
CA LEU A 173 2.41 -10.71 -3.64
C LEU A 173 3.50 -10.07 -4.50
N CYS A 174 4.75 -10.40 -4.20
CA CYS A 174 5.90 -10.04 -5.03
C CYS A 174 5.88 -10.83 -6.34
N SER A 175 5.94 -10.17 -7.50
CA SER A 175 5.87 -10.86 -8.80
C SER A 175 7.12 -11.68 -9.13
N ARG A 176 8.28 -11.39 -8.48
CA ARG A 176 9.53 -12.12 -8.73
C ARG A 176 9.67 -13.40 -7.91
N CYS A 177 9.22 -13.43 -6.65
CA CYS A 177 9.42 -14.57 -5.76
C CYS A 177 8.15 -15.14 -5.13
N ASP A 178 6.99 -14.58 -5.45
CA ASP A 178 5.67 -14.92 -4.90
C ASP A 178 5.56 -14.81 -3.37
N GLY A 179 6.43 -14.01 -2.74
CA GLY A 179 6.37 -13.72 -1.32
C GLY A 179 5.12 -12.92 -0.98
N HIS A 180 4.41 -13.31 0.09
CA HIS A 180 3.30 -12.56 0.65
C HIS A 180 3.78 -11.21 1.18
N LEU A 181 3.17 -10.12 0.74
CA LEU A 181 3.53 -8.77 1.15
C LEU A 181 2.49 -8.16 2.12
N GLY A 182 1.23 -8.42 1.89
CA GLY A 182 0.11 -7.84 2.63
C GLY A 182 -1.16 -7.84 1.80
N HIS A 183 -1.98 -6.80 1.94
CA HIS A 183 -3.27 -6.69 1.26
C HIS A 183 -3.49 -5.30 0.68
N VAL A 184 -4.38 -5.19 -0.30
CA VAL A 184 -4.79 -3.91 -0.88
C VAL A 184 -6.27 -3.65 -0.60
N PHE A 185 -6.59 -2.38 -0.30
CA PHE A 185 -7.93 -1.91 0.06
C PHE A 185 -8.31 -0.68 -0.77
N PRO A 186 -9.61 -0.46 -1.07
CA PRO A 186 -10.09 0.67 -1.88
C PRO A 186 -10.41 1.91 -1.03
N ASP A 187 -9.65 2.16 0.03
CA ASP A 187 -9.83 3.22 1.02
C ASP A 187 -8.62 4.17 1.14
N GLY A 188 -7.74 4.16 0.14
CA GLY A 188 -6.57 5.01 0.09
C GLY A 188 -6.86 6.43 -0.42
N PRO A 189 -5.83 7.31 -0.40
CA PRO A 189 -5.93 8.68 -0.91
C PRO A 189 -6.03 8.73 -2.44
N ALA A 190 -6.40 9.91 -2.98
CA ALA A 190 -6.27 10.19 -4.40
C ALA A 190 -4.78 10.17 -4.82
N PRO A 191 -4.45 9.88 -6.10
CA PRO A 191 -5.37 9.65 -7.20
C PRO A 191 -5.89 8.20 -7.29
N SER A 192 -5.15 7.21 -6.78
CA SER A 192 -5.45 5.79 -6.97
C SER A 192 -6.68 5.32 -6.19
N ARG A 193 -6.96 5.95 -5.05
CA ARG A 193 -7.94 5.51 -4.06
C ARG A 193 -7.64 4.12 -3.47
N MET A 194 -6.42 3.63 -3.68
CA MET A 194 -5.98 2.33 -3.17
C MET A 194 -5.04 2.52 -1.97
N ARG A 195 -5.12 1.60 -1.02
CA ARG A 195 -4.19 1.49 0.10
C ARG A 195 -3.56 0.11 0.09
N PHE A 196 -2.29 0.07 -0.25
CA PHE A 196 -1.44 -1.10 -0.11
C PHE A 196 -0.95 -1.16 1.33
N CYS A 197 -1.53 -2.03 2.13
CA CYS A 197 -1.21 -2.26 3.54
C CYS A 197 -0.20 -3.41 3.60
N ILE A 198 1.07 -3.09 3.85
CA ILE A 198 2.19 -4.00 3.63
C ILE A 198 2.89 -4.29 4.96
N ASN A 199 3.27 -5.55 5.17
CA ASN A 199 4.07 -5.96 6.31
C ASN A 199 5.48 -5.33 6.23
N GLY A 200 5.92 -4.67 7.29
CA GLY A 200 7.25 -4.08 7.35
C GLY A 200 8.35 -5.13 7.19
N SER A 201 8.16 -6.29 7.82
CA SER A 201 9.10 -7.43 7.75
C SER A 201 9.18 -8.09 6.36
N ALA A 202 8.21 -7.83 5.47
CA ALA A 202 8.25 -8.29 4.08
C ALA A 202 9.19 -7.45 3.20
N MET A 203 9.69 -6.32 3.72
CA MET A 203 10.47 -5.36 2.97
C MET A 203 11.82 -5.07 3.63
N VAL A 204 12.77 -4.63 2.81
CA VAL A 204 13.99 -3.94 3.20
C VAL A 204 13.99 -2.54 2.60
N PHE A 205 14.60 -1.58 3.27
CA PHE A 205 14.64 -0.20 2.85
C PHE A 205 16.03 0.17 2.33
N HIS A 206 16.08 0.74 1.13
CA HIS A 206 17.26 1.29 0.51
C HIS A 206 17.13 2.82 0.45
N LYS A 207 17.96 3.51 1.23
CA LYS A 207 17.97 4.97 1.27
C LYS A 207 18.50 5.55 -0.03
N PHE A 208 17.94 6.65 -0.49
CA PHE A 208 18.57 7.43 -1.55
C PHE A 208 19.83 8.10 -1.03
N ILE A 209 20.92 7.88 -1.74
CA ILE A 209 22.19 8.57 -1.58
C ILE A 209 22.39 9.44 -2.80
N ASP A 210 23.00 10.62 -2.65
CA ASP A 210 23.28 11.62 -3.69
C ASP A 210 22.62 11.42 -5.07
N SER A 211 21.89 12.41 -5.54
CA SER A 211 21.28 12.45 -6.88
C SER A 211 20.34 11.29 -7.30
N GLY A 212 19.68 10.64 -6.33
CA GLY A 212 18.66 9.60 -6.62
C GLY A 212 19.23 8.20 -6.83
N LYS A 213 20.49 7.96 -6.53
CA LYS A 213 21.05 6.60 -6.43
C LYS A 213 20.59 5.95 -5.14
N ILE A 214 20.25 4.67 -5.19
CA ILE A 214 19.94 3.88 -3.99
C ILE A 214 21.24 3.38 -3.31
N SER A 215 21.20 3.28 -1.98
CA SER A 215 22.26 2.61 -1.22
C SER A 215 22.33 1.14 -1.65
N PRO A 216 23.54 0.60 -1.89
CA PRO A 216 23.71 -0.82 -2.18
C PRO A 216 23.36 -1.71 -0.98
N GLU A 217 23.47 -1.16 0.23
CA GLU A 217 23.14 -1.87 1.46
C GLU A 217 21.78 -1.42 1.98
N PRO A 218 20.91 -2.35 2.40
CA PRO A 218 19.67 -2.00 3.09
C PRO A 218 19.96 -1.46 4.49
N ASN A 219 19.17 -0.46 4.90
CA ASN A 219 19.18 0.07 6.27
C ASN A 219 18.40 -0.83 7.23
#